data_1ceb0ce47c94099d44e7156b238a942d
#
_entry.id   1ceb0ce47c94099d44e7156b238a942d
#
_cell.length_a   1.000
_cell.length_b   1.000
_cell.length_c   1.000
_cell.angle_alpha   90.00
_cell.angle_beta   90.00
_cell.angle_gamma   90.00
#
_symmetry.space_group_name_H-M   'P 1'
#
loop_
_entity.id
_entity.type
_entity.pdbx_description
1 polymer ?
#
loop_
_entity_poly.entity_id
_entity_poly.type
_entity_poly.pdbx_seq_one_letter_code
_entity_poly.pdbx_strand_id
1 'polypeptide(L)'
;MCYSQYPSEWLDLLNKIKNIEVYMGNDNTKALSGMDMTTGSIPVKILKFSIPLMLAQILEVLFNMSDVAVVGKFSSYEALGAVGSTSLLVTLFTGFLIGMGCGVNVRVAQQLGAGQKENVRKTIHTSFLLCLIVGLTALVLCILGAEFFLSLMNTKTELIDGAVLYFRIYALGMPAMAIYNFGNAVMSASGDTKKPLIYLTFAGVVNVCLNLILVIGIGMAEDGVAFASITAQYISAILVVVNLLRRSDTDRCRLRVRELKLYPGVPKVILMLGIPAGIQNAIFAMANLFIQTGVNSFSAVMVSGNAAAANADMLIYNVMMAFYTACSSFMGQ
;
A
#
# COMPACT_ATOMS: atom_id res chain seq x y z
N MET A 1 -20.29 27.39 -39.49
CA MET A 1 -20.29 26.09 -40.20
C MET A 1 -19.01 25.39 -39.89
N CYS A 2 -19.06 24.42 -39.01
CA CYS A 2 -18.09 23.30 -38.78
C CYS A 2 -18.44 22.64 -37.45
N TYR A 3 -19.59 21.96 -37.42
CA TYR A 3 -19.94 21.00 -36.36
C TYR A 3 -20.49 19.75 -37.04
N SER A 4 -19.62 18.91 -37.58
CA SER A 4 -20.01 17.53 -37.90
C SER A 4 -18.77 16.74 -38.31
N GLN A 5 -18.12 16.10 -37.37
CA GLN A 5 -17.27 14.93 -37.65
C GLN A 5 -16.74 14.36 -36.31
N TYR A 6 -17.68 13.90 -35.47
CA TYR A 6 -17.32 12.85 -34.51
C TYR A 6 -18.10 11.60 -34.90
N PRO A 7 -17.46 10.42 -35.00
CA PRO A 7 -18.17 9.17 -35.28
C PRO A 7 -19.27 8.96 -34.24
N SER A 8 -20.44 8.49 -34.70
CA SER A 8 -21.62 8.23 -33.85
C SER A 8 -21.33 7.35 -32.63
N GLU A 9 -20.28 6.54 -32.71
CA GLU A 9 -19.77 5.70 -31.62
C GLU A 9 -19.27 6.50 -30.40
N TRP A 10 -18.69 7.69 -30.61
CA TRP A 10 -18.23 8.54 -29.49
C TRP A 10 -19.37 9.22 -28.74
N LEU A 11 -20.44 9.59 -29.49
CA LEU A 11 -21.64 10.12 -28.87
C LEU A 11 -22.40 9.05 -28.07
N ASP A 12 -22.41 7.82 -28.54
CA ASP A 12 -22.96 6.68 -27.80
C ASP A 12 -22.12 6.34 -26.57
N LEU A 13 -20.79 6.46 -26.66
CA LEU A 13 -19.90 6.27 -25.51
C LEU A 13 -20.09 7.38 -24.46
N LEU A 14 -20.18 8.63 -24.88
CA LEU A 14 -20.46 9.78 -24.01
C LEU A 14 -21.84 9.71 -23.36
N ASN A 15 -22.86 9.27 -24.10
CA ASN A 15 -24.20 9.04 -23.55
C ASN A 15 -24.22 7.84 -22.58
N LYS A 16 -23.47 6.80 -22.86
CA LYS A 16 -23.27 5.70 -21.89
C LYS A 16 -22.56 6.17 -20.64
N ILE A 17 -21.52 7.02 -20.76
CA ILE A 17 -20.82 7.62 -19.62
C ILE A 17 -21.76 8.54 -18.83
N LYS A 18 -22.56 9.35 -19.48
CA LYS A 18 -23.55 10.24 -18.84
C LYS A 18 -24.70 9.47 -18.16
N ASN A 19 -25.14 8.36 -18.75
CA ASN A 19 -26.06 7.45 -18.10
C ASN A 19 -25.44 6.70 -16.90
N ILE A 20 -24.13 6.47 -16.90
CA ILE A 20 -23.38 5.95 -15.75
C ILE A 20 -23.42 6.95 -14.58
N GLU A 21 -23.31 8.26 -14.84
CA GLU A 21 -23.45 9.29 -13.80
C GLU A 21 -24.86 9.34 -13.19
N VAL A 22 -25.91 9.13 -13.99
CA VAL A 22 -27.30 9.09 -13.52
C VAL A 22 -27.58 7.81 -12.70
N TYR A 23 -26.99 6.67 -13.05
CA TYR A 23 -27.02 5.46 -12.24
C TYR A 23 -26.20 5.56 -10.94
N MET A 24 -25.25 6.48 -10.86
CA MET A 24 -24.44 6.73 -9.65
C MET A 24 -25.18 7.52 -8.57
N GLY A 25 -26.34 8.11 -8.87
CA GLY A 25 -27.08 9.03 -7.97
C GLY A 25 -28.22 8.41 -7.15
N ASN A 26 -28.61 7.16 -7.38
CA ASN A 26 -29.90 6.69 -6.86
C ASN A 26 -29.88 5.34 -6.11
N ASP A 27 -28.85 5.06 -5.31
CA ASP A 27 -28.83 3.89 -4.41
C ASP A 27 -28.90 4.33 -2.94
N ASN A 28 -30.09 4.80 -2.54
CA ASN A 28 -30.48 5.02 -1.15
C ASN A 28 -31.07 3.72 -0.54
N THR A 29 -30.30 2.64 -0.49
CA THR A 29 -30.60 1.49 0.35
C THR A 29 -29.58 1.39 1.47
N LYS A 30 -30.09 1.39 2.68
CA LYS A 30 -29.38 1.41 3.98
C LYS A 30 -28.17 0.46 4.05
N ALA A 31 -26.99 1.05 4.03
CA ALA A 31 -25.81 0.79 4.88
C ALA A 31 -25.52 -0.63 5.36
N LEU A 32 -25.00 -1.45 4.49
CA LEU A 32 -23.77 -2.20 4.77
C LEU A 32 -22.62 -1.25 4.43
N SER A 33 -21.58 -1.15 5.26
CA SER A 33 -20.52 -0.15 5.10
C SER A 33 -19.57 -0.43 3.92
N GLY A 34 -20.03 -1.07 2.85
CA GLY A 34 -19.24 -1.42 1.67
C GLY A 34 -20.11 -1.66 0.44
N MET A 35 -19.48 -1.70 -0.73
CA MET A 35 -20.12 -1.98 -2.01
C MET A 35 -20.52 -3.47 -2.08
N ASP A 36 -21.78 -3.77 -2.43
CA ASP A 36 -22.18 -5.12 -2.78
C ASP A 36 -21.49 -5.55 -4.10
N MET A 37 -20.69 -6.61 -4.04
CA MET A 37 -19.89 -7.11 -5.16
C MET A 37 -20.58 -8.21 -5.96
N THR A 38 -21.72 -8.75 -5.44
CA THR A 38 -22.35 -9.96 -5.98
C THR A 38 -23.50 -9.67 -6.96
N THR A 39 -24.04 -8.45 -7.01
CA THR A 39 -25.22 -8.09 -7.81
C THR A 39 -24.93 -6.93 -8.76
N GLY A 40 -25.73 -6.76 -9.82
CA GLY A 40 -25.66 -5.66 -10.75
C GLY A 40 -24.53 -5.73 -11.80
N SER A 41 -24.17 -4.59 -12.42
CA SER A 41 -23.11 -4.54 -13.44
C SER A 41 -21.71 -4.63 -12.83
N ILE A 42 -21.10 -5.82 -12.89
CA ILE A 42 -19.77 -6.10 -12.34
C ILE A 42 -18.69 -5.18 -12.92
N PRO A 43 -18.57 -4.94 -14.25
CA PRO A 43 -17.51 -4.09 -14.79
C PRO A 43 -17.55 -2.65 -14.25
N VAL A 44 -18.75 -2.07 -14.14
CA VAL A 44 -18.93 -0.71 -13.60
C VAL A 44 -18.53 -0.67 -12.12
N LYS A 45 -18.88 -1.71 -11.36
CA LYS A 45 -18.52 -1.80 -9.94
C LYS A 45 -17.02 -1.98 -9.74
N ILE A 46 -16.36 -2.81 -10.56
CA ILE A 46 -14.90 -2.95 -10.55
C ILE A 46 -14.23 -1.61 -10.80
N LEU A 47 -14.64 -0.85 -11.84
CA LEU A 47 -14.10 0.48 -12.11
C LEU A 47 -14.28 1.43 -10.92
N LYS A 48 -15.50 1.51 -10.37
CA LYS A 48 -15.83 2.36 -9.23
C LYS A 48 -15.05 2.00 -7.96
N PHE A 49 -14.75 0.73 -7.77
CA PHE A 49 -13.97 0.19 -6.66
C PHE A 49 -12.47 0.43 -6.86
N SER A 50 -11.98 0.34 -8.10
CA SER A 50 -10.57 0.52 -8.43
C SER A 50 -10.10 1.97 -8.31
N ILE A 51 -10.98 2.97 -8.58
CA ILE A 51 -10.60 4.40 -8.54
C ILE A 51 -10.00 4.81 -7.19
N PRO A 52 -10.63 4.54 -6.02
CA PRO A 52 -10.02 4.88 -4.74
C PRO A 52 -8.71 4.13 -4.49
N LEU A 53 -8.58 2.87 -4.95
CA LEU A 53 -7.34 2.11 -4.84
C LEU A 53 -6.23 2.71 -5.70
N MET A 54 -6.54 3.11 -6.94
CA MET A 54 -5.59 3.81 -7.82
C MET A 54 -5.11 5.11 -7.19
N LEU A 55 -6.03 5.92 -6.66
CA LEU A 55 -5.69 7.17 -6.00
C LEU A 55 -4.82 6.94 -4.76
N ALA A 56 -5.08 5.89 -3.97
CA ALA A 56 -4.26 5.53 -2.83
C ALA A 56 -2.82 5.18 -3.26
N GLN A 57 -2.66 4.37 -4.30
CA GLN A 57 -1.35 3.99 -4.84
C GLN A 57 -0.57 5.22 -5.38
N ILE A 58 -1.25 6.09 -6.12
CA ILE A 58 -0.64 7.32 -6.66
C ILE A 58 -0.20 8.24 -5.50
N LEU A 59 -1.05 8.42 -4.49
CA LEU A 59 -0.73 9.24 -3.32
C LEU A 59 0.48 8.68 -2.54
N GLU A 60 0.57 7.36 -2.38
CA GLU A 60 1.72 6.72 -1.73
C GLU A 60 3.03 7.03 -2.46
N VAL A 61 3.02 6.97 -3.80
CA VAL A 61 4.18 7.37 -4.62
C VAL A 61 4.51 8.84 -4.44
N LEU A 62 3.49 9.72 -4.46
CA LEU A 62 3.70 11.17 -4.28
C LEU A 62 4.29 11.49 -2.90
N PHE A 63 3.87 10.82 -1.84
CA PHE A 63 4.42 11.02 -0.50
C PHE A 63 5.87 10.55 -0.43
N ASN A 64 6.20 9.39 -0.99
CA ASN A 64 7.59 8.92 -1.08
C ASN A 64 8.48 9.88 -1.91
N MET A 65 7.95 10.41 -3.01
CA MET A 65 8.68 11.44 -3.79
C MET A 65 8.87 12.74 -3.01
N SER A 66 7.89 13.13 -2.19
CA SER A 66 8.00 14.29 -1.30
C SER A 66 9.10 14.10 -0.28
N ASP A 67 9.20 12.92 0.33
CA ASP A 67 10.26 12.56 1.28
C ASP A 67 11.64 12.77 0.65
N VAL A 68 11.86 12.20 -0.53
CA VAL A 68 13.12 12.32 -1.29
C VAL A 68 13.40 13.78 -1.70
N ALA A 69 12.36 14.52 -2.13
CA ALA A 69 12.49 15.90 -2.55
C ALA A 69 12.85 16.84 -1.39
N VAL A 70 12.28 16.61 -0.21
CA VAL A 70 12.58 17.40 1.00
C VAL A 70 14.03 17.17 1.43
N VAL A 71 14.49 15.91 1.51
CA VAL A 71 15.89 15.61 1.83
C VAL A 71 16.84 16.19 0.77
N GLY A 72 16.54 15.96 -0.51
CA GLY A 72 17.41 16.40 -1.60
C GLY A 72 17.54 17.92 -1.74
N LYS A 73 16.54 18.70 -1.28
CA LYS A 73 16.56 20.16 -1.38
C LYS A 73 17.05 20.84 -0.11
N PHE A 74 16.80 20.29 1.06
CA PHE A 74 16.98 20.97 2.35
C PHE A 74 17.98 20.27 3.27
N SER A 75 18.54 19.12 2.87
CA SER A 75 19.55 18.39 3.62
C SER A 75 20.82 18.19 2.79
N SER A 76 21.75 17.38 3.28
CA SER A 76 23.02 17.09 2.60
C SER A 76 22.86 16.03 1.48
N TYR A 77 23.85 15.97 0.58
CA TYR A 77 23.88 14.92 -0.45
C TYR A 77 24.10 13.53 0.17
N GLU A 78 24.76 13.46 1.31
CA GLU A 78 24.95 12.23 2.09
C GLU A 78 23.61 11.71 2.61
N ALA A 79 22.78 12.60 3.17
CA ALA A 79 21.44 12.23 3.65
C ALA A 79 20.56 11.71 2.51
N LEU A 80 20.58 12.37 1.34
CA LEU A 80 19.88 11.88 0.15
C LEU A 80 20.42 10.53 -0.31
N GLY A 81 21.74 10.35 -0.28
CA GLY A 81 22.41 9.10 -0.61
C GLY A 81 22.06 7.98 0.37
N ALA A 82 21.94 8.28 1.66
CA ALA A 82 21.53 7.35 2.70
C ALA A 82 20.09 6.85 2.47
N VAL A 83 19.14 7.76 2.26
CA VAL A 83 17.73 7.43 1.94
C VAL A 83 17.67 6.61 0.64
N GLY A 84 18.37 7.03 -0.41
CA GLY A 84 18.39 6.34 -1.70
C GLY A 84 18.95 4.92 -1.62
N SER A 85 20.04 4.71 -0.86
CA SER A 85 20.66 3.39 -0.72
C SER A 85 19.76 2.38 0.01
N THR A 86 18.85 2.85 0.87
CA THR A 86 17.92 1.98 1.62
C THR A 86 16.64 1.65 0.87
N SER A 87 16.31 2.38 -0.20
CA SER A 87 15.01 2.28 -0.88
C SER A 87 14.68 0.87 -1.38
N LEU A 88 15.69 0.11 -1.84
CA LEU A 88 15.49 -1.28 -2.25
C LEU A 88 15.09 -2.17 -1.07
N LEU A 89 15.78 -2.05 0.08
CA LEU A 89 15.46 -2.82 1.28
C LEU A 89 14.08 -2.46 1.80
N VAL A 90 13.76 -1.16 1.84
CA VAL A 90 12.41 -0.69 2.21
C VAL A 90 11.36 -1.31 1.28
N THR A 91 11.56 -1.24 -0.03
CA THR A 91 10.63 -1.83 -1.01
C THR A 91 10.48 -3.35 -0.84
N LEU A 92 11.56 -4.06 -0.54
CA LEU A 92 11.53 -5.51 -0.34
C LEU A 92 10.69 -5.90 0.88
N PHE A 93 10.94 -5.27 2.04
CA PHE A 93 10.21 -5.58 3.26
C PHE A 93 8.76 -5.08 3.21
N THR A 94 8.52 -3.89 2.70
CA THR A 94 7.16 -3.35 2.53
C THR A 94 6.36 -4.16 1.51
N GLY A 95 6.96 -4.55 0.40
CA GLY A 95 6.34 -5.43 -0.60
C GLY A 95 5.94 -6.79 -0.02
N PHE A 96 6.75 -7.34 0.89
CA PHE A 96 6.39 -8.56 1.60
C PHE A 96 5.17 -8.36 2.50
N LEU A 97 5.11 -7.26 3.27
CA LEU A 97 3.97 -6.92 4.12
C LEU A 97 2.68 -6.66 3.31
N ILE A 98 2.80 -6.03 2.14
CA ILE A 98 1.68 -5.86 1.20
C ILE A 98 1.17 -7.21 0.71
N GLY A 99 2.07 -8.13 0.35
CA GLY A 99 1.73 -9.50 -0.04
C GLY A 99 0.98 -10.26 1.06
N MET A 100 1.38 -10.10 2.31
CA MET A 100 0.66 -10.66 3.45
C MET A 100 -0.77 -10.10 3.55
N GLY A 101 -0.95 -8.79 3.32
CA GLY A 101 -2.26 -8.15 3.21
C GLY A 101 -3.11 -8.75 2.08
N CYS A 102 -2.53 -9.03 0.92
CA CYS A 102 -3.22 -9.69 -0.19
C CYS A 102 -3.79 -11.06 0.22
N GLY A 103 -3.02 -11.88 0.94
CA GLY A 103 -3.49 -13.16 1.47
C GLY A 103 -4.71 -13.01 2.40
N VAL A 104 -4.72 -11.98 3.24
CA VAL A 104 -5.87 -11.65 4.10
C VAL A 104 -7.08 -11.23 3.26
N ASN A 105 -6.88 -10.35 2.26
CA ASN A 105 -7.94 -9.88 1.39
C ASN A 105 -8.66 -11.03 0.69
N VAL A 106 -7.90 -11.91 0.01
CA VAL A 106 -8.44 -13.07 -0.70
C VAL A 106 -9.24 -13.96 0.23
N ARG A 107 -8.70 -14.29 1.41
CA ARG A 107 -9.37 -15.21 2.35
C ARG A 107 -10.64 -14.60 2.92
N VAL A 108 -10.63 -13.34 3.31
CA VAL A 108 -11.81 -12.64 3.83
C VAL A 108 -12.87 -12.49 2.75
N ALA A 109 -12.51 -12.13 1.52
CA ALA A 109 -13.44 -12.02 0.38
C ALA A 109 -14.13 -13.35 0.10
N GLN A 110 -13.38 -14.47 0.01
CA GLN A 110 -13.94 -15.81 -0.19
C GLN A 110 -14.96 -16.19 0.88
N GLN A 111 -14.66 -15.91 2.14
CA GLN A 111 -15.57 -16.25 3.24
C GLN A 111 -16.80 -15.35 3.31
N LEU A 112 -16.65 -14.07 2.92
CA LEU A 112 -17.77 -13.13 2.79
C LEU A 112 -18.74 -13.58 1.68
N GLY A 113 -18.19 -13.92 0.50
CA GLY A 113 -18.98 -14.43 -0.63
C GLY A 113 -19.67 -15.75 -0.32
N ALA A 114 -19.01 -16.66 0.39
CA ALA A 114 -19.58 -17.92 0.85
C ALA A 114 -20.59 -17.75 2.02
N GLY A 115 -20.82 -16.53 2.52
CA GLY A 115 -21.73 -16.27 3.63
C GLY A 115 -21.28 -16.81 4.99
N GLN A 116 -20.02 -17.21 5.14
CA GLN A 116 -19.46 -17.89 6.32
C GLN A 116 -19.11 -16.90 7.45
N LYS A 117 -20.11 -16.30 8.09
CA LYS A 117 -19.96 -15.23 9.10
C LYS A 117 -18.95 -15.55 10.20
N GLU A 118 -19.03 -16.75 10.77
CA GLU A 118 -18.18 -17.20 11.87
C GLU A 118 -16.71 -17.35 11.42
N ASN A 119 -16.49 -17.85 10.21
CA ASN A 119 -15.14 -17.99 9.65
C ASN A 119 -14.52 -16.64 9.33
N VAL A 120 -15.28 -15.68 8.79
CA VAL A 120 -14.82 -14.29 8.59
C VAL A 120 -14.30 -13.72 9.90
N ARG A 121 -15.08 -13.85 10.99
CA ARG A 121 -14.72 -13.37 12.31
C ARG A 121 -13.42 -14.01 12.82
N LYS A 122 -13.30 -15.34 12.75
CA LYS A 122 -12.05 -16.06 13.12
C LYS A 122 -10.85 -15.60 12.27
N THR A 123 -11.07 -15.44 10.98
CA THR A 123 -10.01 -14.99 10.06
C THR A 123 -9.52 -13.59 10.40
N ILE A 124 -10.41 -12.62 10.64
CA ILE A 124 -10.01 -11.24 10.95
C ILE A 124 -9.18 -11.18 12.23
N HIS A 125 -9.62 -11.83 13.32
CA HIS A 125 -8.90 -11.80 14.58
C HIS A 125 -7.54 -12.50 14.48
N THR A 126 -7.47 -13.63 13.77
CA THR A 126 -6.21 -14.35 13.51
C THR A 126 -5.29 -13.54 12.63
N SER A 127 -5.82 -12.92 11.56
CA SER A 127 -5.02 -12.11 10.63
C SER A 127 -4.42 -10.89 11.30
N PHE A 128 -5.15 -10.23 12.20
CA PHE A 128 -4.63 -9.11 12.97
C PHE A 128 -3.37 -9.51 13.76
N LEU A 129 -3.47 -10.59 14.54
CA LEU A 129 -2.34 -11.10 15.32
C LEU A 129 -1.20 -11.58 14.43
N LEU A 130 -1.52 -12.28 13.35
CA LEU A 130 -0.52 -12.79 12.42
C LEU A 130 0.25 -11.65 11.74
N CYS A 131 -0.44 -10.62 11.24
CA CYS A 131 0.20 -9.46 10.62
C CYS A 131 1.05 -8.68 11.64
N LEU A 132 0.58 -8.56 12.89
CA LEU A 132 1.37 -7.95 13.95
C LEU A 132 2.66 -8.74 14.22
N ILE A 133 2.57 -10.07 14.32
CA ILE A 133 3.75 -10.95 14.54
C ILE A 133 4.70 -10.81 13.35
N VAL A 134 4.20 -10.85 12.11
CA VAL A 134 5.03 -10.69 10.91
C VAL A 134 5.69 -9.30 10.87
N GLY A 135 4.95 -8.25 11.21
CA GLY A 135 5.50 -6.88 11.28
C GLY A 135 6.58 -6.74 12.35
N LEU A 136 6.39 -7.35 13.53
CA LEU A 136 7.41 -7.39 14.59
C LEU A 136 8.62 -8.23 14.18
N THR A 137 8.42 -9.34 13.49
CA THR A 137 9.52 -10.15 12.95
C THR A 137 10.32 -9.35 11.92
N ALA A 138 9.63 -8.64 11.00
CA ALA A 138 10.28 -7.76 10.03
C ALA A 138 11.08 -6.65 10.73
N LEU A 139 10.51 -6.01 11.76
CA LEU A 139 11.22 -5.02 12.59
C LEU A 139 12.51 -5.57 13.14
N VAL A 140 12.48 -6.73 13.79
CA VAL A 140 13.69 -7.36 14.40
C VAL A 140 14.71 -7.69 13.33
N LEU A 141 14.28 -8.28 12.20
CA LEU A 141 15.16 -8.61 11.08
C LEU A 141 15.81 -7.36 10.47
N CYS A 142 15.05 -6.26 10.30
CA CYS A 142 15.59 -5.02 9.77
C CYS A 142 16.56 -4.35 10.72
N ILE A 143 16.27 -4.29 12.04
CA ILE A 143 17.16 -3.65 13.01
C ILE A 143 18.48 -4.43 13.13
N LEU A 144 18.41 -5.76 13.28
CA LEU A 144 19.59 -6.60 13.45
C LEU A 144 20.36 -6.78 12.13
N GLY A 145 19.67 -6.84 11.00
CA GLY A 145 20.27 -7.08 9.70
C GLY A 145 20.67 -5.84 8.94
N ALA A 146 20.41 -4.61 9.44
CA ALA A 146 20.63 -3.36 8.71
C ALA A 146 22.04 -3.25 8.12
N GLU A 147 23.07 -3.40 8.93
CA GLU A 147 24.47 -3.33 8.51
C GLU A 147 24.82 -4.44 7.51
N PHE A 148 24.36 -5.66 7.78
CA PHE A 148 24.59 -6.80 6.90
C PHE A 148 23.98 -6.60 5.51
N PHE A 149 22.73 -6.19 5.45
CA PHE A 149 22.04 -5.96 4.16
C PHE A 149 22.65 -4.82 3.36
N LEU A 150 22.98 -3.69 4.02
CA LEU A 150 23.58 -2.53 3.36
C LEU A 150 25.03 -2.82 2.91
N SER A 151 25.79 -3.59 3.69
CA SER A 151 27.12 -4.04 3.29
C SER A 151 27.05 -5.01 2.11
N LEU A 152 26.09 -5.92 2.10
CA LEU A 152 25.86 -6.85 0.98
C LEU A 152 25.52 -6.12 -0.32
N MET A 153 24.86 -4.95 -0.22
CA MET A 153 24.54 -4.08 -1.35
C MET A 153 25.72 -3.19 -1.78
N ASN A 154 26.91 -3.34 -1.18
CA ASN A 154 28.08 -2.49 -1.44
C ASN A 154 27.77 -1.00 -1.27
N THR A 155 26.98 -0.63 -0.26
CA THR A 155 26.74 0.78 0.08
C THR A 155 28.07 1.46 0.40
N LYS A 156 28.29 2.66 -0.17
CA LYS A 156 29.55 3.42 0.05
C LYS A 156 29.77 3.70 1.53
N THR A 157 31.03 3.62 1.96
CA THR A 157 31.44 3.84 3.37
C THR A 157 31.01 5.21 3.90
N GLU A 158 30.97 6.23 3.05
CA GLU A 158 30.53 7.58 3.40
C GLU A 158 29.02 7.67 3.73
N LEU A 159 28.22 6.74 3.21
CA LEU A 159 26.75 6.73 3.34
C LEU A 159 26.23 5.68 4.31
N ILE A 160 27.06 4.70 4.71
CA ILE A 160 26.58 3.50 5.41
C ILE A 160 26.00 3.83 6.78
N ASP A 161 26.61 4.74 7.52
CA ASP A 161 26.18 5.10 8.88
C ASP A 161 24.79 5.79 8.84
N GLY A 162 24.60 6.77 7.96
CA GLY A 162 23.29 7.41 7.74
C GLY A 162 22.24 6.43 7.19
N ALA A 163 22.63 5.55 6.26
CA ALA A 163 21.73 4.54 5.72
C ALA A 163 21.27 3.53 6.78
N VAL A 164 22.17 3.06 7.65
CA VAL A 164 21.84 2.18 8.76
C VAL A 164 20.92 2.88 9.76
N LEU A 165 21.22 4.14 10.10
CA LEU A 165 20.38 4.94 11.00
C LEU A 165 18.97 5.11 10.43
N TYR A 166 18.86 5.58 9.19
CA TYR A 166 17.58 5.74 8.50
C TYR A 166 16.79 4.43 8.48
N PHE A 167 17.43 3.34 8.06
CA PHE A 167 16.76 2.05 7.90
C PHE A 167 16.30 1.47 9.24
N ARG A 168 17.09 1.61 10.31
CA ARG A 168 16.70 1.19 11.66
C ARG A 168 15.53 2.01 12.20
N ILE A 169 15.53 3.32 12.00
CA ILE A 169 14.39 4.17 12.39
C ILE A 169 13.17 3.77 11.56
N TYR A 170 13.29 3.68 10.23
CA TYR A 170 12.18 3.29 9.36
C TYR A 170 11.58 1.92 9.73
N ALA A 171 12.43 0.97 10.15
CA ALA A 171 12.01 -0.35 10.58
C ALA A 171 11.04 -0.32 11.77
N LEU A 172 11.11 0.68 12.65
CA LEU A 172 10.13 0.86 13.74
C LEU A 172 8.69 1.02 13.22
N GLY A 173 8.52 1.43 11.98
CA GLY A 173 7.23 1.54 11.31
C GLY A 173 6.68 0.21 10.74
N MET A 174 7.49 -0.86 10.63
CA MET A 174 7.06 -2.13 10.03
C MET A 174 5.82 -2.76 10.69
N PRO A 175 5.68 -2.79 12.04
CA PRO A 175 4.48 -3.29 12.68
C PRO A 175 3.23 -2.45 12.34
N ALA A 176 3.36 -1.12 12.27
CA ALA A 176 2.28 -0.23 11.89
C ALA A 176 1.87 -0.45 10.44
N MET A 177 2.83 -0.61 9.53
CA MET A 177 2.59 -0.90 8.12
C MET A 177 1.90 -2.26 7.93
N ALA A 178 2.31 -3.29 8.66
CA ALA A 178 1.66 -4.60 8.63
C ALA A 178 0.19 -4.51 9.08
N ILE A 179 -0.11 -3.75 10.12
CA ILE A 179 -1.46 -3.52 10.62
C ILE A 179 -2.29 -2.66 9.64
N TYR A 180 -1.69 -1.63 9.03
CA TYR A 180 -2.37 -0.85 8.00
C TYR A 180 -2.76 -1.74 6.80
N ASN A 181 -1.83 -2.56 6.29
CA ASN A 181 -2.08 -3.49 5.18
C ASN A 181 -3.16 -4.53 5.52
N PHE A 182 -3.13 -5.08 6.75
CA PHE A 182 -4.20 -5.94 7.26
C PHE A 182 -5.56 -5.24 7.19
N GLY A 183 -5.66 -4.03 7.71
CA GLY A 183 -6.94 -3.32 7.77
C GLY A 183 -7.43 -2.87 6.39
N ASN A 184 -6.53 -2.40 5.52
CA ASN A 184 -6.83 -2.12 4.13
C ASN A 184 -7.37 -3.37 3.41
N ALA A 185 -6.75 -4.53 3.63
CA ALA A 185 -7.19 -5.81 3.08
C ALA A 185 -8.61 -6.19 3.54
N VAL A 186 -8.92 -6.07 4.83
CA VAL A 186 -10.25 -6.35 5.39
C VAL A 186 -11.30 -5.37 4.87
N MET A 187 -10.97 -4.07 4.80
CA MET A 187 -11.89 -3.06 4.29
C MET A 187 -12.17 -3.26 2.80
N SER A 188 -11.14 -3.50 1.98
CA SER A 188 -11.28 -3.80 0.56
C SER A 188 -12.09 -5.07 0.34
N ALA A 189 -11.83 -6.15 1.06
CA ALA A 189 -12.62 -7.37 1.00
C ALA A 189 -14.09 -7.14 1.38
N SER A 190 -14.39 -6.18 2.26
CA SER A 190 -15.77 -5.80 2.63
C SER A 190 -16.40 -4.76 1.71
N GLY A 191 -15.74 -4.35 0.63
CA GLY A 191 -16.27 -3.39 -0.35
C GLY A 191 -16.01 -1.91 -0.03
N ASP A 192 -15.25 -1.60 1.02
CA ASP A 192 -14.96 -0.22 1.46
C ASP A 192 -13.52 0.17 1.11
N THR A 193 -13.31 0.75 -0.07
CA THR A 193 -12.00 1.26 -0.52
C THR A 193 -11.81 2.76 -0.26
N LYS A 194 -12.89 3.48 0.08
CA LYS A 194 -12.82 4.93 0.29
C LYS A 194 -12.18 5.29 1.63
N LYS A 195 -12.51 4.56 2.70
CA LYS A 195 -11.96 4.85 4.02
C LYS A 195 -10.44 4.65 4.09
N PRO A 196 -9.85 3.54 3.59
CA PRO A 196 -8.41 3.40 3.51
C PRO A 196 -7.73 4.56 2.78
N LEU A 197 -8.30 5.01 1.65
CA LEU A 197 -7.81 6.18 0.92
C LEU A 197 -7.81 7.45 1.79
N ILE A 198 -8.90 7.72 2.50
CA ILE A 198 -9.01 8.91 3.38
C ILE A 198 -7.95 8.85 4.49
N TYR A 199 -7.75 7.68 5.11
CA TYR A 199 -6.77 7.49 6.19
C TYR A 199 -5.35 7.67 5.69
N LEU A 200 -5.04 7.12 4.51
CA LEU A 200 -3.75 7.29 3.87
C LEU A 200 -3.50 8.75 3.49
N THR A 201 -4.49 9.43 2.93
CA THR A 201 -4.40 10.87 2.58
C THR A 201 -4.11 11.70 3.82
N PHE A 202 -4.86 11.48 4.90
CA PHE A 202 -4.62 12.21 6.16
C PHE A 202 -3.22 11.96 6.71
N ALA A 203 -2.81 10.69 6.78
CA ALA A 203 -1.48 10.31 7.25
C ALA A 203 -0.37 10.89 6.36
N GLY A 204 -0.56 10.90 5.04
CA GLY A 204 0.40 11.46 4.10
C GLY A 204 0.53 12.98 4.21
N VAL A 205 -0.57 13.71 4.41
CA VAL A 205 -0.50 15.15 4.69
C VAL A 205 0.28 15.41 5.97
N VAL A 206 0.05 14.63 7.03
CA VAL A 206 0.82 14.73 8.28
C VAL A 206 2.30 14.40 8.04
N ASN A 207 2.62 13.38 7.24
CA ASN A 207 3.99 13.05 6.86
C ASN A 207 4.70 14.25 6.20
N VAL A 208 4.09 14.86 5.18
CA VAL A 208 4.67 16.03 4.49
C VAL A 208 4.87 17.21 5.46
N CYS A 209 3.88 17.50 6.31
CA CYS A 209 4.01 18.56 7.32
C CYS A 209 5.15 18.27 8.31
N LEU A 210 5.25 17.03 8.80
CA LEU A 210 6.33 16.63 9.70
C LEU A 210 7.70 16.69 9.03
N ASN A 211 7.82 16.26 7.76
CA ASN A 211 9.06 16.40 7.01
C ASN A 211 9.54 17.85 6.95
N LEU A 212 8.63 18.79 6.64
CA LEU A 212 8.98 20.21 6.59
C LEU A 212 9.39 20.73 7.98
N ILE A 213 8.70 20.34 9.04
CA ILE A 213 9.01 20.77 10.42
C ILE A 213 10.35 20.16 10.88
N LEU A 214 10.56 18.86 10.71
CA LEU A 214 11.74 18.17 11.22
C LEU A 214 13.00 18.53 10.41
N VAL A 215 12.90 18.54 9.08
CA VAL A 215 14.06 18.81 8.22
C VAL A 215 14.37 20.31 8.14
N ILE A 216 13.36 21.16 7.90
CA ILE A 216 13.59 22.60 7.72
C ILE A 216 13.59 23.34 9.07
N GLY A 217 12.62 23.01 9.96
CA GLY A 217 12.45 23.72 11.23
C GLY A 217 13.47 23.34 12.29
N ILE A 218 13.76 22.04 12.43
CA ILE A 218 14.66 21.50 13.46
C ILE A 218 16.06 21.24 12.91
N GLY A 219 16.21 21.08 11.59
CA GLY A 219 17.50 20.82 10.95
C GLY A 219 17.94 19.35 11.00
N MET A 220 16.95 18.41 11.16
CA MET A 220 17.23 16.99 11.04
C MET A 220 17.50 16.60 9.58
N ALA A 221 18.23 15.51 9.40
CA ALA A 221 18.59 15.02 8.06
C ALA A 221 17.70 13.81 7.67
N GLU A 222 18.32 12.67 7.33
CA GLU A 222 17.64 11.42 7.00
C GLU A 222 16.78 10.87 8.16
N ASP A 223 17.21 11.06 9.38
CA ASP A 223 16.49 10.66 10.59
C ASP A 223 15.14 11.39 10.72
N GLY A 224 15.09 12.68 10.39
CA GLY A 224 13.86 13.48 10.40
C GLY A 224 12.80 12.93 9.47
N VAL A 225 13.18 12.56 8.24
CA VAL A 225 12.27 11.97 7.26
C VAL A 225 11.81 10.57 7.70
N ALA A 226 12.71 9.77 8.27
CA ALA A 226 12.33 8.47 8.82
C ALA A 226 11.29 8.62 9.93
N PHE A 227 11.47 9.56 10.89
CA PHE A 227 10.51 9.84 11.94
C PHE A 227 9.15 10.34 11.40
N ALA A 228 9.14 11.19 10.40
CA ALA A 228 7.90 11.64 9.76
C ALA A 228 7.14 10.46 9.14
N SER A 229 7.85 9.60 8.39
CA SER A 229 7.27 8.44 7.72
C SER A 229 6.70 7.42 8.70
N ILE A 230 7.42 7.04 9.76
CA ILE A 230 6.90 6.11 10.77
C ILE A 230 5.71 6.70 11.53
N THR A 231 5.73 7.99 11.83
CA THR A 231 4.59 8.65 12.50
C THR A 231 3.34 8.58 11.63
N ALA A 232 3.45 8.85 10.33
CA ALA A 232 2.35 8.71 9.38
C ALA A 232 1.84 7.27 9.28
N GLN A 233 2.75 6.27 9.29
CA GLN A 233 2.39 4.85 9.28
C GLN A 233 1.59 4.46 10.53
N TYR A 234 2.01 4.91 11.72
CA TYR A 234 1.25 4.65 12.95
C TYR A 234 -0.11 5.34 12.96
N ILE A 235 -0.19 6.58 12.46
CA ILE A 235 -1.48 7.30 12.35
C ILE A 235 -2.43 6.52 11.44
N SER A 236 -2.00 6.10 10.26
CA SER A 236 -2.84 5.34 9.35
C SER A 236 -3.27 3.99 9.94
N ALA A 237 -2.35 3.27 10.61
CA ALA A 237 -2.66 2.01 11.29
C ALA A 237 -3.69 2.19 12.42
N ILE A 238 -3.53 3.23 13.24
CA ILE A 238 -4.47 3.54 14.34
C ILE A 238 -5.85 3.87 13.77
N LEU A 239 -5.95 4.70 12.73
CA LEU A 239 -7.22 5.06 12.09
C LEU A 239 -7.95 3.83 11.55
N VAL A 240 -7.22 2.93 10.91
CA VAL A 240 -7.76 1.67 10.40
C VAL A 240 -8.27 0.78 11.54
N VAL A 241 -7.47 0.58 12.59
CA VAL A 241 -7.85 -0.24 13.74
C VAL A 241 -9.07 0.35 14.45
N VAL A 242 -9.08 1.66 14.72
CA VAL A 242 -10.21 2.35 15.34
C VAL A 242 -11.49 2.19 14.50
N ASN A 243 -11.38 2.27 13.16
CA ASN A 243 -12.53 2.02 12.30
C ASN A 243 -13.05 0.58 12.45
N LEU A 244 -12.18 -0.43 12.44
CA LEU A 244 -12.58 -1.83 12.58
C LEU A 244 -13.17 -2.14 13.95
N LEU A 245 -12.69 -1.50 15.02
CA LEU A 245 -13.23 -1.62 16.39
C LEU A 245 -14.61 -0.97 16.53
N ARG A 246 -14.83 0.18 15.86
CA ARG A 246 -16.07 0.97 15.94
C ARG A 246 -17.17 0.49 14.98
N ARG A 247 -16.94 -0.53 14.16
CA ARG A 247 -17.97 -1.10 13.29
C ARG A 247 -19.15 -1.63 14.13
N SER A 248 -20.35 -1.67 13.54
CA SER A 248 -21.56 -2.19 14.19
C SER A 248 -21.37 -3.63 14.68
N ASP A 249 -22.08 -4.02 15.74
CA ASP A 249 -22.07 -5.39 16.26
C ASP A 249 -22.58 -6.42 15.25
N THR A 250 -23.38 -5.98 14.29
CA THR A 250 -23.90 -6.80 13.18
C THR A 250 -22.89 -6.95 12.03
N ASP A 251 -21.85 -6.09 11.97
CA ASP A 251 -20.84 -6.16 10.91
C ASP A 251 -19.92 -7.37 11.11
N ARG A 252 -19.84 -8.19 10.07
CA ARG A 252 -19.02 -9.42 10.06
C ARG A 252 -17.52 -9.13 10.16
N CYS A 253 -17.11 -7.93 9.76
CA CYS A 253 -15.73 -7.49 9.73
C CYS A 253 -15.31 -6.63 10.94
N ARG A 254 -16.10 -6.63 12.01
CA ARG A 254 -15.74 -5.95 13.25
C ARG A 254 -14.60 -6.66 13.99
N LEU A 255 -13.58 -5.89 14.36
CA LEU A 255 -12.52 -6.37 15.26
C LEU A 255 -12.97 -6.24 16.71
N ARG A 256 -12.73 -7.28 17.53
CA ARG A 256 -13.04 -7.30 18.96
C ARG A 256 -11.82 -7.73 19.75
N VAL A 257 -11.28 -6.86 20.57
CA VAL A 257 -10.04 -7.13 21.33
C VAL A 257 -10.14 -8.40 22.19
N ARG A 258 -11.31 -8.67 22.78
CA ARG A 258 -11.54 -9.86 23.62
C ARG A 258 -11.53 -11.18 22.86
N GLU A 259 -11.63 -11.14 21.55
CA GLU A 259 -11.68 -12.32 20.67
C GLU A 259 -10.39 -12.55 19.90
N LEU A 260 -9.36 -11.75 20.17
CA LEU A 260 -8.05 -11.89 19.55
C LEU A 260 -7.43 -13.24 19.94
N LYS A 261 -7.41 -14.16 18.99
CA LYS A 261 -6.85 -15.50 19.15
C LYS A 261 -6.37 -16.04 17.81
N LEU A 262 -5.31 -16.83 17.83
CA LEU A 262 -4.86 -17.60 16.68
C LEU A 262 -5.72 -18.87 16.56
N TYR A 263 -6.70 -18.84 15.67
CA TYR A 263 -7.57 -20.00 15.44
C TYR A 263 -6.86 -21.04 14.58
N PRO A 264 -6.85 -22.34 14.99
CA PRO A 264 -6.16 -23.40 14.25
C PRO A 264 -6.58 -23.46 12.78
N GLY A 265 -5.58 -23.68 11.90
CA GLY A 265 -5.79 -23.80 10.46
C GLY A 265 -5.86 -22.44 9.71
N VAL A 266 -6.29 -21.35 10.35
CA VAL A 266 -6.41 -20.04 9.70
C VAL A 266 -5.04 -19.45 9.35
N PRO A 267 -4.02 -19.44 10.26
CA PRO A 267 -2.71 -18.90 9.93
C PRO A 267 -2.08 -19.59 8.73
N LYS A 268 -2.20 -20.92 8.63
CA LYS A 268 -1.65 -21.70 7.51
C LYS A 268 -2.19 -21.21 6.16
N VAL A 269 -3.50 -20.99 6.07
CA VAL A 269 -4.12 -20.54 4.81
C VAL A 269 -3.66 -19.13 4.43
N ILE A 270 -3.60 -18.21 5.41
CA ILE A 270 -3.15 -16.83 5.16
C ILE A 270 -1.67 -16.81 4.72
N LEU A 271 -0.82 -17.58 5.39
CA LEU A 271 0.59 -17.69 5.01
C LEU A 271 0.78 -18.33 3.65
N MET A 272 0.00 -19.37 3.31
CA MET A 272 0.05 -20.01 1.97
C MET A 272 -0.34 -19.06 0.84
N LEU A 273 -1.18 -18.05 1.10
CA LEU A 273 -1.56 -17.03 0.12
C LEU A 273 -0.62 -15.82 0.17
N GLY A 274 -0.27 -15.36 1.37
CA GLY A 274 0.49 -14.13 1.58
C GLY A 274 1.98 -14.28 1.30
N ILE A 275 2.62 -15.39 1.68
CA ILE A 275 4.06 -15.58 1.47
C ILE A 275 4.40 -15.60 -0.03
N PRO A 276 3.72 -16.39 -0.91
CA PRO A 276 3.99 -16.35 -2.33
C PRO A 276 3.78 -14.97 -2.95
N ALA A 277 2.73 -14.24 -2.53
CA ALA A 277 2.48 -12.87 -3.00
C ALA A 277 3.59 -11.91 -2.55
N GLY A 278 4.07 -12.03 -1.31
CA GLY A 278 5.18 -11.24 -0.79
C GLY A 278 6.51 -11.56 -1.49
N ILE A 279 6.81 -12.83 -1.73
CA ILE A 279 8.00 -13.27 -2.49
C ILE A 279 7.92 -12.75 -3.92
N GLN A 280 6.76 -12.78 -4.56
CA GLN A 280 6.57 -12.24 -5.91
C GLN A 280 6.98 -10.77 -5.96
N ASN A 281 6.52 -9.93 -5.02
CA ASN A 281 6.91 -8.53 -4.95
C ASN A 281 8.43 -8.36 -4.74
N ALA A 282 9.03 -9.19 -3.89
CA ALA A 282 10.49 -9.19 -3.67
C ALA A 282 11.27 -9.56 -4.94
N ILE A 283 10.83 -10.58 -5.69
CA ILE A 283 11.45 -10.99 -6.96
C ILE A 283 11.39 -9.85 -7.99
N PHE A 284 10.26 -9.15 -8.10
CA PHE A 284 10.14 -7.98 -8.99
C PHE A 284 11.11 -6.87 -8.60
N ALA A 285 11.24 -6.56 -7.30
CA ALA A 285 12.20 -5.56 -6.84
C ALA A 285 13.65 -5.95 -7.17
N MET A 286 14.01 -7.21 -6.97
CA MET A 286 15.33 -7.73 -7.34
C MET A 286 15.57 -7.71 -8.87
N ALA A 287 14.58 -8.10 -9.68
CA ALA A 287 14.68 -8.05 -11.13
C ALA A 287 14.95 -6.63 -11.62
N ASN A 288 14.24 -5.64 -11.09
CA ASN A 288 14.47 -4.24 -11.41
C ASN A 288 15.87 -3.76 -11.04
N LEU A 289 16.46 -4.27 -9.94
CA LEU A 289 17.84 -3.99 -9.59
C LEU A 289 18.83 -4.51 -10.63
N PHE A 290 18.66 -5.76 -11.11
CA PHE A 290 19.51 -6.33 -12.16
C PHE A 290 19.37 -5.55 -13.47
N ILE A 291 18.15 -5.16 -13.85
CA ILE A 291 17.92 -4.32 -15.04
C ILE A 291 18.64 -2.99 -14.87
N GLN A 292 18.51 -2.32 -13.71
CA GLN A 292 19.17 -1.04 -13.44
C GLN A 292 20.70 -1.16 -13.51
N THR A 293 21.27 -2.27 -13.02
CA THR A 293 22.72 -2.53 -13.11
C THR A 293 23.16 -2.63 -14.57
N GLY A 294 22.37 -3.30 -15.41
CA GLY A 294 22.62 -3.34 -16.85
C GLY A 294 22.49 -1.96 -17.51
N VAL A 295 21.48 -1.20 -17.17
CA VAL A 295 21.26 0.16 -17.69
C VAL A 295 22.42 1.10 -17.32
N ASN A 296 22.97 0.97 -16.12
CA ASN A 296 24.10 1.80 -15.65
C ASN A 296 25.40 1.58 -16.47
N SER A 297 25.48 0.52 -17.28
CA SER A 297 26.62 0.31 -18.21
C SER A 297 26.55 1.21 -19.46
N PHE A 298 25.41 1.85 -19.75
CA PHE A 298 25.23 2.75 -20.88
C PHE A 298 25.62 4.18 -20.56
N SER A 299 25.53 5.08 -21.55
CA SER A 299 25.83 6.50 -21.37
C SER A 299 24.90 7.19 -20.37
N ALA A 300 25.38 8.26 -19.73
CA ALA A 300 24.59 9.04 -18.75
C ALA A 300 23.23 9.52 -19.31
N VAL A 301 23.17 9.86 -20.59
CA VAL A 301 21.92 10.26 -21.27
C VAL A 301 20.92 9.11 -21.30
N MET A 302 21.37 7.89 -21.61
CA MET A 302 20.51 6.70 -21.63
C MET A 302 20.04 6.32 -20.21
N VAL A 303 20.91 6.42 -19.22
CA VAL A 303 20.55 6.18 -17.80
C VAL A 303 19.48 7.18 -17.34
N SER A 304 19.65 8.47 -17.68
CA SER A 304 18.64 9.50 -17.35
C SER A 304 17.32 9.28 -18.08
N GLY A 305 17.35 8.88 -19.35
CA GLY A 305 16.16 8.52 -20.12
C GLY A 305 15.43 7.31 -19.52
N ASN A 306 16.18 6.27 -19.13
CA ASN A 306 15.61 5.11 -18.47
C ASN A 306 14.98 5.46 -17.11
N ALA A 307 15.59 6.34 -16.33
CA ALA A 307 15.03 6.79 -15.05
C ALA A 307 13.69 7.52 -15.25
N ALA A 308 13.58 8.36 -16.28
CA ALA A 308 12.31 9.01 -16.62
C ALA A 308 11.23 8.00 -17.06
N ALA A 309 11.61 7.02 -17.89
CA ALA A 309 10.72 5.96 -18.33
C ALA A 309 10.26 5.07 -17.17
N ALA A 310 11.16 4.71 -16.24
CA ALA A 310 10.84 3.91 -15.07
C ALA A 310 9.81 4.58 -14.14
N ASN A 311 9.85 5.91 -14.00
CA ASN A 311 8.83 6.64 -13.25
C ASN A 311 7.44 6.53 -13.92
N ALA A 312 7.35 6.59 -15.24
CA ALA A 312 6.11 6.40 -15.97
C ALA A 312 5.60 4.96 -15.86
N ASP A 313 6.49 3.98 -15.95
CA ASP A 313 6.18 2.55 -15.78
C ASP A 313 5.63 2.26 -14.38
N MET A 314 6.21 2.87 -13.34
CA MET A 314 5.74 2.75 -11.95
C MET A 314 4.30 3.24 -11.79
N LEU A 315 3.89 4.33 -12.46
CA LEU A 315 2.51 4.80 -12.43
C LEU A 315 1.57 3.80 -13.08
N ILE A 316 1.94 3.24 -14.24
CA ILE A 316 1.16 2.22 -14.94
C ILE A 316 1.02 0.97 -14.07
N TYR A 317 2.12 0.51 -13.48
CA TYR A 317 2.14 -0.65 -12.58
C TYR A 317 1.18 -0.46 -11.39
N ASN A 318 1.19 0.70 -10.75
CA ASN A 318 0.30 1.01 -9.63
C ASN A 318 -1.18 1.00 -10.02
N VAL A 319 -1.52 1.51 -11.21
CA VAL A 319 -2.88 1.41 -11.76
C VAL A 319 -3.26 -0.05 -11.98
N MET A 320 -2.38 -0.86 -12.57
CA MET A 320 -2.62 -2.30 -12.76
C MET A 320 -2.83 -3.03 -11.44
N MET A 321 -2.03 -2.73 -10.41
CA MET A 321 -2.16 -3.32 -9.07
C MET A 321 -3.48 -2.98 -8.39
N ALA A 322 -4.02 -1.77 -8.61
CA ALA A 322 -5.35 -1.41 -8.12
C ALA A 322 -6.45 -2.28 -8.76
N PHE A 323 -6.38 -2.51 -10.07
CA PHE A 323 -7.30 -3.43 -10.76
C PHE A 323 -7.10 -4.88 -10.31
N TYR A 324 -5.86 -5.33 -10.13
CA TYR A 324 -5.58 -6.66 -9.60
C TYR A 324 -6.24 -6.88 -8.24
N THR A 325 -6.11 -5.92 -7.32
CA THR A 325 -6.73 -5.96 -6.00
C THR A 325 -8.26 -5.95 -6.09
N ALA A 326 -8.82 -5.13 -6.98
CA ALA A 326 -10.25 -5.11 -7.24
C ALA A 326 -10.75 -6.46 -7.76
N CYS A 327 -10.12 -7.01 -8.80
CA CYS A 327 -10.48 -8.32 -9.35
C CYS A 327 -10.36 -9.42 -8.29
N SER A 328 -9.30 -9.42 -7.49
CA SER A 328 -9.09 -10.39 -6.40
C SER A 328 -10.24 -10.35 -5.38
N SER A 329 -10.70 -9.14 -5.01
CA SER A 329 -11.82 -8.97 -4.08
C SER A 329 -13.15 -9.42 -4.69
N PHE A 330 -13.43 -9.06 -5.95
CA PHE A 330 -14.66 -9.43 -6.65
C PHE A 330 -14.74 -10.93 -6.96
N MET A 331 -13.63 -11.52 -7.41
CA MET A 331 -13.60 -12.97 -7.67
C MET A 331 -13.64 -13.81 -6.39
N GLY A 332 -13.21 -13.24 -5.27
CA GLY A 332 -13.30 -13.89 -3.96
C GLY A 332 -14.74 -13.98 -3.43
N GLN A 333 -15.60 -12.99 -3.74
CA GLN A 333 -17.01 -12.94 -3.37
C GLN A 333 -17.91 -13.57 -4.42
#